data_e5e0dd800228f8ac26b42148fad108cb
#
_entry.id   e5e0dd800228f8ac26b42148fad108cb
#
_cell.length_a   1.000
_cell.length_b   1.000
_cell.length_c   1.000
_cell.angle_alpha   90.00
_cell.angle_beta   90.00
_cell.angle_gamma   90.00
#
_symmetry.space_group_name_H-M   'P 1'
#
loop_
_entity.id
_entity.type
_entity.pdbx_description
1 polymer ?
#
loop_
_entity_poly.entity_id
_entity_poly.type
_entity_poly.pdbx_seq_one_letter_code
_entity_poly.pdbx_strand_id
1 'polypeptide(L)'
;MSNLAPLPRQEVSSEERTLRVQLAACYRVFAMLGWTELIYNHITLRVPGPERHFLINPFGLHYSEVTASNLVKIDHAGRAVTPSRWPVNPAGFTIHAAIHAGIEGAHCVMHTHTTAGMAVACSRAGLSMSNFYSAQLHGKVAYHDFEGITVHAGEGPRLLASIGTKPAAILRNHGLLAWGESIPRTFAILWLLNRACEIQLASTAMGPVLEIPEDIQKKCTADSLQFDPRFGAGQDVFDALTRMIDKADLSYRD
;
A
#
# COMPACT_ATOMS: atom_id res chain seq x y z
N MET A 1 14.56 -23.36 -20.27
CA MET A 1 14.95 -22.75 -18.98
C MET A 1 16.36 -22.20 -19.15
N SER A 2 16.53 -20.89 -19.27
CA SER A 2 17.85 -20.29 -19.44
C SER A 2 18.62 -20.39 -18.11
N ASN A 3 19.76 -21.07 -18.16
CA ASN A 3 20.71 -21.17 -17.04
C ASN A 3 21.41 -19.81 -16.84
N LEU A 4 20.71 -18.85 -16.25
CA LEU A 4 21.29 -17.57 -15.88
C LEU A 4 22.14 -17.79 -14.61
N ALA A 5 23.42 -17.42 -14.66
CA ALA A 5 24.31 -17.46 -13.52
C ALA A 5 23.69 -16.73 -12.31
N PRO A 6 23.89 -17.23 -11.08
CA PRO A 6 23.39 -16.54 -9.89
C PRO A 6 23.99 -15.13 -9.82
N LEU A 7 23.16 -14.13 -9.54
CA LEU A 7 23.66 -12.77 -9.23
C LEU A 7 24.49 -12.87 -7.92
N PRO A 8 25.56 -12.09 -7.78
CA PRO A 8 26.30 -12.04 -6.53
C PRO A 8 25.36 -11.64 -5.39
N ARG A 9 25.46 -12.34 -4.26
CA ARG A 9 24.72 -11.96 -3.04
C ARG A 9 25.13 -10.54 -2.67
N GLN A 10 24.14 -9.65 -2.61
CA GLN A 10 24.39 -8.29 -2.14
C GLN A 10 24.60 -8.32 -0.63
N GLU A 11 25.70 -7.72 -0.19
CA GLU A 11 25.88 -7.41 1.23
C GLU A 11 24.94 -6.24 1.57
N VAL A 12 23.87 -6.54 2.29
CA VAL A 12 22.92 -5.54 2.82
C VAL A 12 23.08 -5.48 4.34
N SER A 13 22.83 -4.31 4.93
CA SER A 13 22.83 -4.17 6.38
C SER A 13 21.77 -5.08 7.02
N SER A 14 21.94 -5.43 8.29
CA SER A 14 20.96 -6.21 9.05
C SER A 14 19.60 -5.53 9.10
N GLU A 15 19.58 -4.19 9.14
CA GLU A 15 18.37 -3.38 9.12
C GLU A 15 17.65 -3.48 7.77
N GLU A 16 18.38 -3.30 6.64
CA GLU A 16 17.79 -3.48 5.31
C GLU A 16 17.30 -4.92 5.12
N ARG A 17 18.03 -5.93 5.61
CA ARG A 17 17.59 -7.33 5.54
C ARG A 17 16.25 -7.53 6.25
N THR A 18 16.08 -6.96 7.43
CA THR A 18 14.81 -7.00 8.17
C THR A 18 13.67 -6.39 7.38
N LEU A 19 13.89 -5.21 6.79
CA LEU A 19 12.88 -4.52 5.97
C LEU A 19 12.52 -5.31 4.71
N ARG A 20 13.49 -5.96 4.07
CA ARG A 20 13.25 -6.84 2.92
C ARG A 20 12.35 -8.02 3.27
N VAL A 21 12.60 -8.67 4.41
CA VAL A 21 11.75 -9.78 4.89
C VAL A 21 10.34 -9.28 5.21
N GLN A 22 10.20 -8.14 5.88
CA GLN A 22 8.89 -7.55 6.19
C GLN A 22 8.12 -7.17 4.92
N LEU A 23 8.78 -6.57 3.94
CA LEU A 23 8.14 -6.20 2.68
C LEU A 23 7.74 -7.43 1.86
N ALA A 24 8.59 -8.45 1.78
CA ALA A 24 8.25 -9.71 1.13
C ALA A 24 7.07 -10.41 1.82
N ALA A 25 7.02 -10.40 3.17
CA ALA A 25 5.86 -10.86 3.94
C ALA A 25 4.60 -10.09 3.54
N CYS A 26 4.67 -8.77 3.40
CA CYS A 26 3.55 -7.94 3.00
C CYS A 26 3.02 -8.32 1.60
N TYR A 27 3.90 -8.57 0.63
CA TYR A 27 3.51 -9.06 -0.69
C TYR A 27 2.81 -10.41 -0.62
N ARG A 28 3.28 -11.35 0.22
CA ARG A 28 2.60 -12.64 0.44
C ARG A 28 1.24 -12.48 1.11
N VAL A 29 1.11 -11.54 2.05
CA VAL A 29 -0.21 -11.19 2.64
C VAL A 29 -1.15 -10.65 1.57
N PHE A 30 -0.70 -9.75 0.69
CA PHE A 30 -1.51 -9.26 -0.43
C PHE A 30 -1.92 -10.37 -1.38
N ALA A 31 -1.02 -11.32 -1.69
CA ALA A 31 -1.35 -12.50 -2.50
C ALA A 31 -2.43 -13.37 -1.82
N MET A 32 -2.31 -13.60 -0.51
CA MET A 32 -3.29 -14.35 0.28
C MET A 32 -4.67 -13.68 0.30
N LEU A 33 -4.71 -12.34 0.31
CA LEU A 33 -5.95 -11.54 0.30
C LEU A 33 -6.53 -11.33 -1.10
N GLY A 34 -5.83 -11.74 -2.17
CA GLY A 34 -6.25 -11.52 -3.55
C GLY A 34 -6.08 -10.08 -4.04
N TRP A 35 -5.20 -9.30 -3.41
CA TRP A 35 -4.94 -7.89 -3.75
C TRP A 35 -3.75 -7.73 -4.73
N THR A 36 -3.67 -8.60 -5.72
CA THR A 36 -2.51 -8.66 -6.61
C THR A 36 -2.66 -7.91 -7.92
N GLU A 37 -3.90 -7.80 -8.45
CA GLU A 37 -4.18 -7.31 -9.80
C GLU A 37 -3.15 -7.82 -10.82
N LEU A 38 -3.02 -9.16 -10.89
CA LEU A 38 -1.96 -9.86 -11.63
C LEU A 38 -0.57 -9.46 -11.12
N ILE A 39 0.12 -8.56 -11.86
CA ILE A 39 1.49 -8.08 -11.55
C ILE A 39 1.56 -6.55 -11.43
N TYR A 40 0.44 -5.84 -11.50
CA TYR A 40 0.43 -4.39 -11.73
C TYR A 40 0.40 -3.54 -10.46
N ASN A 41 -0.14 -4.05 -9.36
CA ASN A 41 -0.07 -3.36 -8.06
C ASN A 41 1.37 -3.31 -7.53
N HIS A 42 1.63 -2.41 -6.59
CA HIS A 42 2.97 -2.26 -6.02
C HIS A 42 2.93 -1.69 -4.60
N ILE A 43 3.96 -2.01 -3.85
CA ILE A 43 4.22 -1.50 -2.52
C ILE A 43 5.66 -1.01 -2.50
N THR A 44 5.91 0.15 -1.93
CA THR A 44 7.28 0.65 -1.75
C THR A 44 7.58 0.88 -0.27
N LEU A 45 8.84 0.62 0.10
CA LEU A 45 9.33 0.80 1.46
C LEU A 45 10.67 1.53 1.43
N ARG A 46 10.78 2.63 2.17
CA ARG A 46 12.03 3.38 2.32
C ARG A 46 13.08 2.55 3.04
N VAL A 47 14.30 2.53 2.52
CA VAL A 47 15.47 1.98 3.18
C VAL A 47 16.14 3.07 4.01
N PRO A 48 16.54 2.82 5.26
CA PRO A 48 17.34 3.75 6.04
C PRO A 48 18.65 4.12 5.34
N GLY A 49 19.07 5.36 5.51
CA GLY A 49 20.29 5.88 4.92
C GLY A 49 20.08 7.26 4.30
N PRO A 50 21.18 7.97 4.02
CA PRO A 50 21.14 9.33 3.50
C PRO A 50 20.69 9.40 2.03
N GLU A 51 20.86 8.30 1.25
CA GLU A 51 20.55 8.26 -0.19
C GLU A 51 19.06 8.18 -0.51
N ARG A 52 18.20 7.94 0.51
CA ARG A 52 16.74 7.80 0.35
C ARG A 52 16.36 6.77 -0.72
N HIS A 53 16.92 5.57 -0.64
CA HIS A 53 16.57 4.46 -1.50
C HIS A 53 15.26 3.79 -1.04
N PHE A 54 14.63 3.04 -1.95
CA PHE A 54 13.37 2.33 -1.72
C PHE A 54 13.46 0.89 -2.20
N LEU A 55 12.69 0.02 -1.56
CA LEU A 55 12.44 -1.34 -2.02
C LEU A 55 11.09 -1.40 -2.73
N ILE A 56 11.03 -2.15 -3.83
CA ILE A 56 9.82 -2.41 -4.61
C ILE A 56 9.84 -3.85 -5.12
N ASN A 57 8.68 -4.40 -5.49
CA ASN A 57 8.60 -5.72 -6.12
C ASN A 57 9.29 -5.77 -7.48
N PRO A 58 9.87 -6.91 -7.84
CA PRO A 58 10.34 -7.15 -9.21
C PRO A 58 9.15 -7.19 -10.18
N PHE A 59 9.15 -6.31 -11.18
CA PHE A 59 8.07 -6.27 -12.17
C PHE A 59 8.13 -7.49 -13.08
N GLY A 60 7.01 -8.17 -13.21
CA GLY A 60 6.87 -9.42 -13.95
C GLY A 60 6.71 -10.65 -13.05
N LEU A 61 6.94 -10.53 -11.73
CA LEU A 61 6.64 -11.58 -10.77
C LEU A 61 5.28 -11.34 -10.11
N HIS A 62 4.55 -12.44 -9.93
CA HIS A 62 3.36 -12.43 -9.07
C HIS A 62 3.77 -12.24 -7.61
N TYR A 63 2.91 -11.66 -6.78
CA TYR A 63 3.23 -11.38 -5.37
C TYR A 63 3.59 -12.63 -4.55
N SER A 64 3.08 -13.81 -4.93
CA SER A 64 3.48 -15.08 -4.34
C SER A 64 4.91 -15.53 -4.67
N GLU A 65 5.59 -14.86 -5.60
CA GLU A 65 6.97 -15.16 -6.00
C GLU A 65 7.97 -14.16 -5.40
N VAL A 66 7.47 -13.11 -4.71
CA VAL A 66 8.33 -12.10 -4.10
C VAL A 66 9.04 -12.68 -2.87
N THR A 67 10.36 -12.48 -2.82
CA THR A 67 11.24 -12.87 -1.69
C THR A 67 12.08 -11.68 -1.25
N ALA A 68 12.66 -11.74 -0.06
CA ALA A 68 13.53 -10.69 0.45
C ALA A 68 14.73 -10.43 -0.47
N SER A 69 15.28 -11.48 -1.12
CA SER A 69 16.44 -11.37 -2.02
C SER A 69 16.09 -10.83 -3.41
N ASN A 70 14.87 -11.03 -3.92
CA ASN A 70 14.51 -10.57 -5.26
C ASN A 70 13.90 -9.15 -5.29
N LEU A 71 13.57 -8.55 -4.14
CA LEU A 71 13.15 -7.15 -4.07
C LEU A 71 14.19 -6.23 -4.72
N VAL A 72 13.72 -5.30 -5.53
CA VAL A 72 14.57 -4.35 -6.24
C VAL A 72 14.78 -3.11 -5.38
N LYS A 73 16.03 -2.68 -5.19
CA LYS A 73 16.38 -1.43 -4.52
C LYS A 73 16.52 -0.34 -5.59
N ILE A 74 15.80 0.77 -5.42
CA ILE A 74 15.72 1.86 -6.39
C ILE A 74 16.06 3.21 -5.74
N ASP A 75 16.51 4.17 -6.56
CA ASP A 75 16.64 5.57 -6.18
C ASP A 75 15.31 6.32 -6.33
N HIS A 76 15.30 7.61 -6.00
CA HIS A 76 14.13 8.49 -6.12
C HIS A 76 13.69 8.75 -7.56
N ALA A 77 14.49 8.37 -8.56
CA ALA A 77 14.13 8.41 -9.98
C ALA A 77 13.60 7.05 -10.49
N GLY A 78 13.43 6.06 -9.60
CA GLY A 78 12.97 4.73 -9.95
C GLY A 78 14.03 3.84 -10.63
N ARG A 79 15.30 4.23 -10.62
CA ARG A 79 16.39 3.47 -11.23
C ARG A 79 16.92 2.46 -10.23
N ALA A 80 17.11 1.20 -10.68
CA ALA A 80 17.74 0.19 -9.83
C ALA A 80 19.17 0.63 -9.45
N VAL A 81 19.46 0.66 -8.15
CA VAL A 81 20.79 1.03 -7.59
C VAL A 81 21.63 -0.21 -7.27
N THR A 82 21.07 -1.39 -7.43
CA THR A 82 21.73 -2.67 -7.26
C THR A 82 21.35 -3.60 -8.42
N PRO A 83 22.25 -4.54 -8.83
CA PRO A 83 21.93 -5.47 -9.90
C PRO A 83 20.61 -6.23 -9.63
N SER A 84 19.72 -6.21 -10.60
CA SER A 84 18.46 -6.97 -10.56
C SER A 84 18.22 -7.66 -11.90
N ARG A 85 17.66 -8.87 -11.87
CA ARG A 85 17.20 -9.58 -13.07
C ARG A 85 15.87 -9.05 -13.59
N TRP A 86 15.15 -8.32 -12.75
CA TRP A 86 13.80 -7.88 -13.02
C TRP A 86 13.76 -6.37 -13.19
N PRO A 87 12.99 -5.86 -14.13
CA PRO A 87 12.78 -4.43 -14.26
C PRO A 87 11.91 -3.88 -13.11
N VAL A 88 11.86 -2.58 -13.01
CA VAL A 88 10.91 -1.83 -12.16
C VAL A 88 9.77 -1.35 -13.03
N ASN A 89 8.54 -1.35 -12.51
CA ASN A 89 7.40 -0.74 -13.21
C ASN A 89 7.47 0.79 -13.06
N PRO A 90 7.73 1.57 -14.12
CA PRO A 90 7.82 3.02 -14.03
C PRO A 90 6.51 3.68 -13.56
N ALA A 91 5.36 3.18 -14.03
CA ALA A 91 4.05 3.68 -13.62
C ALA A 91 3.80 3.45 -12.13
N GLY A 92 4.31 2.34 -11.59
CA GLY A 92 4.16 1.98 -10.19
C GLY A 92 4.94 2.86 -9.22
N PHE A 93 5.99 3.54 -9.67
CA PHE A 93 6.84 4.32 -8.75
C PHE A 93 6.53 5.82 -8.75
N THR A 94 6.02 6.40 -9.82
CA THR A 94 5.87 7.85 -9.99
C THR A 94 5.08 8.50 -8.85
N ILE A 95 3.89 7.98 -8.51
CA ILE A 95 3.08 8.51 -7.41
C ILE A 95 3.68 8.18 -6.04
N HIS A 96 4.28 7.00 -5.89
CA HIS A 96 4.97 6.64 -4.65
C HIS A 96 6.18 7.53 -4.38
N ALA A 97 6.96 7.86 -5.41
CA ALA A 97 8.09 8.79 -5.29
C ALA A 97 7.63 10.17 -4.79
N ALA A 98 6.53 10.69 -5.33
CA ALA A 98 5.98 11.98 -4.89
C ALA A 98 5.60 11.95 -3.40
N ILE A 99 4.91 10.90 -2.95
CA ILE A 99 4.50 10.73 -1.55
C ILE A 99 5.72 10.59 -0.63
N HIS A 100 6.69 9.73 -0.98
CA HIS A 100 7.92 9.56 -0.21
C HIS A 100 8.75 10.84 -0.11
N ALA A 101 8.72 11.68 -1.14
CA ALA A 101 9.45 12.97 -1.14
C ALA A 101 8.71 14.07 -0.37
N GLY A 102 7.37 14.11 -0.51
CA GLY A 102 6.54 15.20 0.00
C GLY A 102 6.00 14.99 1.42
N ILE A 103 6.01 13.76 1.94
CA ILE A 103 5.46 13.43 3.25
C ILE A 103 6.54 12.75 4.11
N GLU A 104 7.00 13.43 5.16
CA GLU A 104 8.13 12.97 5.98
C GLU A 104 7.91 11.56 6.58
N GLY A 105 6.74 11.29 7.15
CA GLY A 105 6.37 10.01 7.75
C GLY A 105 5.95 8.93 6.76
N ALA A 106 5.98 9.17 5.44
CA ALA A 106 5.63 8.16 4.44
C ALA A 106 6.81 7.24 4.14
N HIS A 107 7.12 6.34 5.07
CA HIS A 107 8.17 5.33 4.87
C HIS A 107 7.67 4.13 4.07
N CYS A 108 6.39 3.82 4.14
CA CYS A 108 5.73 2.79 3.35
C CYS A 108 4.58 3.41 2.56
N VAL A 109 4.43 3.03 1.28
CA VAL A 109 3.31 3.42 0.42
C VAL A 109 2.75 2.17 -0.24
N MET A 110 1.43 2.00 -0.20
CA MET A 110 0.71 0.84 -0.73
C MET A 110 -0.42 1.28 -1.65
N HIS A 111 -0.55 0.64 -2.78
CA HIS A 111 -1.55 0.90 -3.80
C HIS A 111 -2.25 -0.38 -4.26
N THR A 112 -3.56 -0.33 -4.44
CA THR A 112 -4.37 -1.48 -4.90
C THR A 112 -5.45 -1.08 -5.90
N HIS A 113 -5.76 -2.01 -6.80
CA HIS A 113 -6.88 -1.95 -7.75
C HIS A 113 -7.96 -2.99 -7.41
N THR A 114 -8.26 -3.22 -6.12
CA THR A 114 -9.33 -4.15 -5.74
C THR A 114 -10.66 -3.75 -6.37
N THR A 115 -11.49 -4.72 -6.77
CA THR A 115 -12.78 -4.44 -7.40
C THR A 115 -13.65 -3.48 -6.58
N ALA A 116 -13.71 -3.67 -5.25
CA ALA A 116 -14.49 -2.79 -4.39
C ALA A 116 -13.89 -1.39 -4.28
N GLY A 117 -12.55 -1.28 -4.17
CA GLY A 117 -11.83 -0.01 -4.17
C GLY A 117 -12.04 0.76 -5.47
N MET A 118 -11.89 0.07 -6.61
CA MET A 118 -12.16 0.65 -7.94
C MET A 118 -13.62 1.10 -8.10
N ALA A 119 -14.58 0.29 -7.67
CA ALA A 119 -16.01 0.64 -7.76
C ALA A 119 -16.32 1.95 -7.00
N VAL A 120 -15.78 2.11 -5.78
CA VAL A 120 -15.93 3.35 -5.01
C VAL A 120 -15.15 4.51 -5.64
N ALA A 121 -13.96 4.24 -6.20
CA ALA A 121 -13.17 5.25 -6.91
C ALA A 121 -13.88 5.79 -8.16
N CYS A 122 -14.68 4.96 -8.85
CA CYS A 122 -15.51 5.35 -10.00
C CYS A 122 -16.82 6.03 -9.58
N SER A 123 -17.21 5.94 -8.30
CA SER A 123 -18.44 6.57 -7.82
C SER A 123 -18.27 8.07 -7.61
N ARG A 124 -19.18 8.88 -8.14
CA ARG A 124 -19.19 10.34 -7.91
C ARG A 124 -19.27 10.68 -6.43
N ALA A 125 -20.07 9.94 -5.67
CA ALA A 125 -20.25 10.15 -4.23
C ALA A 125 -19.00 9.78 -3.42
N GLY A 126 -18.15 8.85 -3.93
CA GLY A 126 -16.99 8.34 -3.22
C GLY A 126 -17.38 7.40 -2.06
N LEU A 127 -16.57 7.39 -1.01
CA LEU A 127 -16.78 6.56 0.17
C LEU A 127 -17.90 7.12 1.05
N SER A 128 -18.94 6.32 1.30
CA SER A 128 -20.04 6.67 2.21
C SER A 128 -19.66 6.35 3.66
N MET A 129 -20.16 7.18 4.59
CA MET A 129 -19.98 6.97 6.03
C MET A 129 -21.14 6.15 6.62
N SER A 130 -21.42 5.00 6.01
CA SER A 130 -22.58 4.16 6.32
C SER A 130 -22.24 2.82 6.96
N ASN A 131 -20.97 2.55 7.25
CA ASN A 131 -20.57 1.28 7.86
C ASN A 131 -19.47 1.47 8.92
N PHE A 132 -19.31 0.46 9.77
CA PHE A 132 -18.34 0.44 10.88
C PHE A 132 -16.93 0.82 10.47
N TYR A 133 -16.48 0.35 9.29
CA TYR A 133 -15.11 0.59 8.82
C TYR A 133 -14.95 1.99 8.23
N SER A 134 -15.93 2.48 7.46
CA SER A 134 -15.88 3.83 6.91
C SER A 134 -15.98 4.91 7.98
N ALA A 135 -16.75 4.69 9.05
CA ALA A 135 -16.85 5.63 10.16
C ALA A 135 -15.49 5.89 10.85
N GLN A 136 -14.61 4.89 10.90
CA GLN A 136 -13.26 5.05 11.45
C GLN A 136 -12.33 5.87 10.54
N LEU A 137 -12.74 6.08 9.30
CA LEU A 137 -11.99 6.85 8.29
C LEU A 137 -12.53 8.27 8.10
N HIS A 138 -13.45 8.73 8.94
CA HIS A 138 -13.99 10.09 8.83
C HIS A 138 -12.85 11.13 8.87
N GLY A 139 -12.77 11.97 7.83
CA GLY A 139 -11.72 12.97 7.70
C GLY A 139 -10.32 12.44 7.35
N LYS A 140 -10.13 11.12 7.19
CA LYS A 140 -8.81 10.47 6.94
C LYS A 140 -8.55 10.13 5.47
N VAL A 141 -9.55 10.24 4.59
CA VAL A 141 -9.42 9.86 3.17
C VAL A 141 -9.45 11.11 2.30
N ALA A 142 -8.44 11.25 1.45
CA ALA A 142 -8.37 12.27 0.40
C ALA A 142 -8.93 11.71 -0.91
N TYR A 143 -9.13 12.62 -1.87
CA TYR A 143 -9.46 12.25 -3.25
C TYR A 143 -8.51 12.97 -4.19
N HIS A 144 -8.07 12.27 -5.24
CA HIS A 144 -7.29 12.84 -6.31
C HIS A 144 -7.93 12.46 -7.65
N ASP A 145 -8.09 13.44 -8.52
CA ASP A 145 -8.72 13.23 -9.83
C ASP A 145 -7.81 12.43 -10.77
N PHE A 146 -8.43 11.68 -11.68
CA PHE A 146 -7.71 10.83 -12.62
C PHE A 146 -7.04 11.65 -13.72
N GLU A 147 -5.72 11.55 -13.81
CA GLU A 147 -4.91 12.26 -14.82
C GLU A 147 -4.36 11.31 -15.90
N GLY A 148 -4.84 10.07 -15.98
CA GLY A 148 -4.38 9.04 -16.92
C GLY A 148 -3.44 8.01 -16.28
N ILE A 149 -2.68 7.27 -17.10
CA ILE A 149 -1.70 6.32 -16.60
C ILE A 149 -0.54 7.11 -15.99
N THR A 150 -0.19 6.81 -14.75
CA THR A 150 0.74 7.56 -13.90
C THR A 150 2.20 7.35 -14.33
N VAL A 151 2.59 7.92 -15.44
CA VAL A 151 3.97 7.88 -15.98
C VAL A 151 4.64 9.26 -16.02
N HIS A 152 3.90 10.31 -15.65
CA HIS A 152 4.37 11.70 -15.74
C HIS A 152 4.62 12.28 -14.35
N ALA A 153 5.86 12.64 -14.04
CA ALA A 153 6.25 13.23 -12.74
C ALA A 153 5.52 14.55 -12.41
N GLY A 154 4.97 15.24 -13.39
CA GLY A 154 4.20 16.48 -13.20
C GLY A 154 2.90 16.31 -12.40
N GLU A 155 2.38 15.11 -12.22
CA GLU A 155 1.22 14.80 -11.36
C GLU A 155 1.56 14.94 -9.87
N GLY A 156 2.79 14.66 -9.47
CA GLY A 156 3.20 14.59 -8.07
C GLY A 156 2.80 15.81 -7.20
N PRO A 157 3.07 17.08 -7.59
CA PRO A 157 2.67 18.24 -6.82
C PRO A 157 1.14 18.36 -6.63
N ARG A 158 0.35 17.99 -7.63
CA ARG A 158 -1.13 18.04 -7.55
C ARG A 158 -1.66 16.93 -6.66
N LEU A 159 -1.07 15.73 -6.74
CA LEU A 159 -1.36 14.63 -5.83
C LEU A 159 -1.10 15.03 -4.37
N LEU A 160 0.06 15.61 -4.08
CA LEU A 160 0.40 16.08 -2.72
C LEU A 160 -0.56 17.17 -2.24
N ALA A 161 -0.96 18.10 -3.10
CA ALA A 161 -1.96 19.12 -2.75
C ALA A 161 -3.33 18.49 -2.43
N SER A 162 -3.75 17.46 -3.18
CA SER A 162 -4.99 16.73 -2.96
C SER A 162 -4.98 15.93 -1.65
N ILE A 163 -3.86 15.31 -1.32
CA ILE A 163 -3.64 14.48 -0.13
C ILE A 163 -3.70 15.34 1.15
N GLY A 164 -3.01 16.47 1.18
CA GLY A 164 -2.84 17.27 2.38
C GLY A 164 -2.20 16.48 3.52
N THR A 165 -2.87 16.42 4.67
CA THR A 165 -2.39 15.71 5.88
C THR A 165 -3.05 14.33 6.10
N LYS A 166 -3.82 13.83 5.14
CA LYS A 166 -4.57 12.59 5.28
C LYS A 166 -3.65 11.38 5.02
N PRO A 167 -3.87 10.23 5.69
CA PRO A 167 -3.02 9.04 5.56
C PRO A 167 -3.42 8.11 4.40
N ALA A 168 -4.53 8.38 3.72
CA ALA A 168 -5.02 7.57 2.62
C ALA A 168 -5.72 8.43 1.56
N ALA A 169 -5.78 7.91 0.35
CA ALA A 169 -6.52 8.54 -0.74
C ALA A 169 -7.27 7.50 -1.60
N ILE A 170 -8.38 7.95 -2.16
CA ILE A 170 -9.06 7.31 -3.27
C ILE A 170 -8.63 8.07 -4.53
N LEU A 171 -7.89 7.40 -5.41
CA LEU A 171 -7.56 7.91 -6.73
C LEU A 171 -8.79 7.68 -7.62
N ARG A 172 -9.45 8.77 -8.05
CA ARG A 172 -10.68 8.71 -8.85
C ARG A 172 -10.44 7.87 -10.11
N ASN A 173 -11.37 6.95 -10.42
CA ASN A 173 -11.31 6.04 -11.56
C ASN A 173 -10.06 5.15 -11.62
N HIS A 174 -9.30 5.01 -10.51
CA HIS A 174 -8.01 4.32 -10.53
C HIS A 174 -7.89 3.28 -9.40
N GLY A 175 -7.98 3.67 -8.13
CA GLY A 175 -7.83 2.71 -7.02
C GLY A 175 -7.60 3.36 -5.66
N LEU A 176 -7.08 2.55 -4.72
CA LEU A 176 -6.83 2.95 -3.34
C LEU A 176 -5.35 3.16 -3.08
N LEU A 177 -5.02 4.14 -2.26
CA LEU A 177 -3.66 4.49 -1.88
C LEU A 177 -3.61 4.77 -0.38
N ALA A 178 -2.58 4.23 0.32
CA ALA A 178 -2.30 4.52 1.71
C ALA A 178 -0.79 4.64 1.96
N TRP A 179 -0.42 5.40 2.98
CA TRP A 179 0.97 5.56 3.39
C TRP A 179 1.10 5.73 4.90
N GLY A 180 2.29 5.47 5.41
CA GLY A 180 2.59 5.58 6.84
C GLY A 180 4.05 5.25 7.16
N GLU A 181 4.36 5.33 8.46
CA GLU A 181 5.71 5.17 9.01
C GLU A 181 6.21 3.73 8.96
N SER A 182 5.32 2.75 8.79
CA SER A 182 5.67 1.33 8.79
C SER A 182 4.71 0.51 7.92
N ILE A 183 5.12 -0.70 7.53
CA ILE A 183 4.27 -1.65 6.82
C ILE A 183 2.99 -1.96 7.61
N PRO A 184 3.04 -2.34 8.91
CA PRO A 184 1.83 -2.66 9.67
C PRO A 184 0.81 -1.52 9.70
N ARG A 185 1.27 -0.29 9.95
CA ARG A 185 0.40 0.89 9.97
C ARG A 185 -0.23 1.17 8.61
N THR A 186 0.56 1.16 7.55
CA THR A 186 0.08 1.40 6.19
C THR A 186 -0.90 0.32 5.75
N PHE A 187 -0.58 -0.94 6.04
CA PHE A 187 -1.46 -2.08 5.76
C PHE A 187 -2.81 -1.94 6.48
N ALA A 188 -2.81 -1.62 7.78
CA ALA A 188 -4.03 -1.46 8.56
C ALA A 188 -4.95 -0.37 7.98
N ILE A 189 -4.37 0.76 7.56
CA ILE A 189 -5.11 1.86 6.93
C ILE A 189 -5.71 1.42 5.59
N LEU A 190 -4.91 0.78 4.73
CA LEU A 190 -5.36 0.31 3.42
C LEU A 190 -6.42 -0.79 3.56
N TRP A 191 -6.22 -1.73 4.49
CA TRP A 191 -7.19 -2.78 4.77
C TRP A 191 -8.52 -2.20 5.22
N LEU A 192 -8.49 -1.24 6.14
CA LEU A 192 -9.70 -0.56 6.64
C LEU A 192 -10.44 0.14 5.50
N LEU A 193 -9.71 0.86 4.64
CA LEU A 193 -10.28 1.55 3.47
C LEU A 193 -10.88 0.55 2.47
N ASN A 194 -10.15 -0.51 2.15
CA ASN A 194 -10.66 -1.54 1.24
C ASN A 194 -11.91 -2.24 1.81
N ARG A 195 -11.89 -2.59 3.11
CA ARG A 195 -13.02 -3.23 3.77
C ARG A 195 -14.26 -2.33 3.80
N ALA A 196 -14.07 -1.02 4.02
CA ALA A 196 -15.15 -0.04 3.93
C ALA A 196 -15.77 -0.01 2.52
N CYS A 197 -14.94 -0.05 1.46
CA CYS A 197 -15.40 -0.13 0.07
C CYS A 197 -16.16 -1.43 -0.23
N GLU A 198 -15.69 -2.58 0.27
CA GLU A 198 -16.38 -3.87 0.11
C GLU A 198 -17.79 -3.85 0.71
N ILE A 199 -17.91 -3.35 1.94
CA ILE A 199 -19.21 -3.25 2.62
C ILE A 199 -20.11 -2.24 1.91
N GLN A 200 -19.59 -1.09 1.47
CA GLN A 200 -20.37 -0.14 0.69
C GLN A 200 -20.92 -0.76 -0.58
N LEU A 201 -20.09 -1.45 -1.36
CA LEU A 201 -20.51 -2.10 -2.61
C LEU A 201 -21.62 -3.12 -2.36
N ALA A 202 -21.46 -3.96 -1.34
CA ALA A 202 -22.43 -4.97 -0.97
C ALA A 202 -23.75 -4.34 -0.45
N SER A 203 -23.68 -3.36 0.44
CA SER A 203 -24.85 -2.73 1.04
C SER A 203 -25.65 -1.89 0.05
N THR A 204 -24.98 -1.18 -0.87
CA THR A 204 -25.65 -0.37 -1.90
C THR A 204 -26.50 -1.22 -2.84
N ALA A 205 -26.08 -2.47 -3.10
CA ALA A 205 -26.85 -3.42 -3.90
C ALA A 205 -28.17 -3.86 -3.21
N MET A 206 -28.28 -3.67 -1.90
CA MET A 206 -29.50 -4.03 -1.12
C MET A 206 -30.53 -2.88 -1.08
N GLY A 207 -30.18 -1.70 -1.53
CA GLY A 207 -31.06 -0.53 -1.51
C GLY A 207 -30.47 0.66 -0.71
N PRO A 208 -31.31 1.60 -0.26
CA PRO A 208 -30.85 2.76 0.52
C PRO A 208 -30.14 2.33 1.80
N VAL A 209 -28.99 2.96 2.08
CA VAL A 209 -28.17 2.69 3.27
C VAL A 209 -28.50 3.66 4.42
N LEU A 210 -28.28 3.20 5.65
CA LEU A 210 -28.36 4.05 6.85
C LEU A 210 -27.03 4.81 6.99
N GLU A 211 -27.10 6.13 7.00
CA GLU A 211 -25.94 6.95 7.28
C GLU A 211 -25.67 7.04 8.78
N ILE A 212 -24.40 7.02 9.16
CA ILE A 212 -23.96 7.19 10.54
C ILE A 212 -23.91 8.70 10.83
N PRO A 213 -24.52 9.20 11.94
CA PRO A 213 -24.42 10.60 12.33
C PRO A 213 -22.95 11.06 12.45
N GLU A 214 -22.68 12.31 12.08
CA GLU A 214 -21.30 12.84 11.98
C GLU A 214 -20.57 12.85 13.33
N ASP A 215 -21.26 13.11 14.43
CA ASP A 215 -20.71 13.05 15.78
C ASP A 215 -20.24 11.63 16.16
N ILE A 216 -21.00 10.62 15.73
CA ILE A 216 -20.62 9.20 15.89
C ILE A 216 -19.44 8.85 15.00
N GLN A 217 -19.39 9.34 13.74
CA GLN A 217 -18.23 9.13 12.86
C GLN A 217 -16.95 9.71 13.49
N LYS A 218 -17.00 10.95 14.02
CA LYS A 218 -15.88 11.60 14.71
C LYS A 218 -15.42 10.78 15.92
N LYS A 219 -16.36 10.26 16.71
CA LYS A 219 -16.05 9.39 17.84
C LYS A 219 -15.39 8.09 17.38
N CYS A 220 -15.93 7.43 16.35
CA CYS A 220 -15.34 6.21 15.79
C CYS A 220 -13.89 6.42 15.33
N THR A 221 -13.60 7.56 14.68
CA THR A 221 -12.23 7.88 14.26
C THR A 221 -11.30 8.11 15.45
N ALA A 222 -11.78 8.80 16.50
CA ALA A 222 -10.98 9.02 17.70
C ALA A 222 -10.69 7.74 18.49
N ASP A 223 -11.64 6.81 18.52
CA ASP A 223 -11.54 5.53 19.23
C ASP A 223 -10.91 4.41 18.38
N SER A 224 -10.54 4.68 17.12
CA SER A 224 -10.04 3.67 16.18
C SER A 224 -8.64 3.18 16.57
N LEU A 225 -8.53 1.91 16.96
CA LEU A 225 -7.27 1.26 17.35
C LEU A 225 -6.22 1.27 16.21
N GLN A 226 -6.66 1.27 14.95
CA GLN A 226 -5.79 1.29 13.78
C GLN A 226 -4.95 2.58 13.68
N PHE A 227 -5.37 3.64 14.34
CA PHE A 227 -4.68 4.93 14.38
C PHE A 227 -4.04 5.23 15.74
N ASP A 228 -4.24 4.35 16.74
CA ASP A 228 -3.73 4.55 18.10
C ASP A 228 -2.32 3.95 18.30
N PRO A 229 -1.29 4.78 18.54
CA PRO A 229 0.08 4.30 18.76
C PRO A 229 0.21 3.31 19.94
N ARG A 230 -0.67 3.37 20.93
CA ARG A 230 -0.66 2.46 22.09
C ARG A 230 -0.92 1.00 21.70
N PHE A 231 -1.62 0.78 20.58
CA PHE A 231 -1.91 -0.55 20.05
C PHE A 231 -0.98 -0.91 18.88
N GLY A 232 0.15 -0.19 18.71
CA GLY A 232 1.14 -0.46 17.67
C GLY A 232 0.63 -0.17 16.25
N ALA A 233 -0.49 0.55 16.11
CA ALA A 233 -1.06 0.96 14.82
C ALA A 233 -1.07 -0.16 13.77
N GLY A 234 -1.68 -1.31 14.09
CA GLY A 234 -1.85 -2.45 13.19
C GLY A 234 -0.75 -3.51 13.25
N GLN A 235 0.23 -3.39 14.17
CA GLN A 235 1.30 -4.37 14.33
C GLN A 235 0.76 -5.76 14.70
N ASP A 236 -0.20 -5.83 15.61
CA ASP A 236 -0.86 -7.06 16.06
C ASP A 236 -1.57 -7.80 14.91
N VAL A 237 -2.26 -7.04 14.07
CA VAL A 237 -2.94 -7.58 12.87
C VAL A 237 -1.91 -8.10 11.88
N PHE A 238 -0.87 -7.31 11.58
CA PHE A 238 0.15 -7.70 10.62
C PHE A 238 0.95 -8.92 11.10
N ASP A 239 1.27 -9.00 12.38
CA ASP A 239 1.93 -10.16 12.99
C ASP A 239 1.06 -11.42 12.91
N ALA A 240 -0.25 -11.29 13.11
CA ALA A 240 -1.17 -12.42 12.95
C ALA A 240 -1.18 -12.96 11.51
N LEU A 241 -1.24 -12.07 10.52
CA LEU A 241 -1.20 -12.45 9.10
C LEU A 241 0.18 -13.02 8.70
N THR A 242 1.27 -12.46 9.22
CA THR A 242 2.62 -12.99 9.00
C THR A 242 2.74 -14.42 9.53
N ARG A 243 2.19 -14.71 10.72
CA ARG A 243 2.16 -16.11 11.22
C ARG A 243 1.34 -17.05 10.36
N MET A 244 0.31 -16.56 9.64
CA MET A 244 -0.46 -17.39 8.69
C MET A 244 0.37 -17.74 7.46
N ILE A 245 1.05 -16.75 6.86
CA ILE A 245 1.92 -17.01 5.70
C ILE A 245 3.15 -17.86 6.08
N ASP A 246 3.72 -17.67 7.26
CA ASP A 246 4.83 -18.50 7.77
C ASP A 246 4.49 -19.99 7.86
N LYS A 247 3.24 -20.29 8.21
CA LYS A 247 2.75 -21.68 8.23
C LYS A 247 2.58 -22.26 6.83
N ALA A 248 2.32 -21.42 5.84
CA ALA A 248 2.09 -21.86 4.47
C ALA A 248 3.41 -22.00 3.69
N ASP A 249 4.29 -21.01 3.76
CA ASP A 249 5.54 -20.97 2.99
C ASP A 249 6.52 -19.93 3.58
N LEU A 250 7.71 -20.37 3.96
CA LEU A 250 8.79 -19.52 4.47
C LEU A 250 9.72 -18.98 3.39
N SER A 251 9.57 -19.40 2.13
CA SER A 251 10.52 -19.07 1.05
C SER A 251 10.65 -17.56 0.78
N TYR A 252 9.68 -16.75 1.19
CA TYR A 252 9.77 -15.29 1.04
C TYR A 252 10.88 -14.64 1.88
N ARG A 253 11.41 -15.38 2.87
CA ARG A 253 12.49 -14.89 3.77
C ARG A 253 13.89 -14.99 3.15
N ASP A 254 14.02 -15.70 2.02
CA ASP A 254 15.30 -15.93 1.34
C ASP A 254 15.84 -14.68 0.61
#